data_0c1e8270184d594ce45228a9c963e000
#
_entry.id   0c1e8270184d594ce45228a9c963e000
#
_cell.length_a   1.000
_cell.length_b   1.000
_cell.length_c   1.000
_cell.angle_alpha   90.00
_cell.angle_beta   90.00
_cell.angle_gamma   90.00
#
_symmetry.space_group_name_H-M   'P 1'
#
loop_
_entity.id
_entity.type
_entity.pdbx_description
1 polymer ?
#
loop_
_entity_poly.entity_id
_entity_poly.type
_entity_poly.pdbx_seq_one_letter_code
_entity_poly.pdbx_strand_id
1 'polypeptide(L)'
;MSSSYNFEHQKDTGGLIQIIFIRAPKKNHDALAKIGKQTDDFFRKHGVSKFVYRLNARENMMDLVNVSKIISANDDEDVNLEILSYRDAKHVEEVMKAMEGDKRANELYKEAMELITPGSIVFGDFSKLEKISWIVVSFSTIFKNS
;
A
#
# COMPACT_ATOMS: atom_id res chain seq x y z
N MET A 1 22.12 -16.88 3.71
CA MET A 1 22.38 -16.15 2.45
C MET A 1 21.20 -15.32 1.98
N SER A 2 20.00 -15.85 1.95
CA SER A 2 18.80 -15.09 1.52
C SER A 2 18.45 -13.90 2.43
N SER A 3 18.70 -13.99 3.73
CA SER A 3 18.35 -12.93 4.68
C SER A 3 19.21 -11.67 4.53
N SER A 4 20.49 -11.82 4.27
CA SER A 4 21.38 -10.68 4.07
C SER A 4 21.09 -9.96 2.75
N TYR A 5 20.81 -10.72 1.70
CA TYR A 5 20.44 -10.16 0.40
C TYR A 5 19.12 -9.39 0.51
N ASN A 6 18.12 -9.98 1.17
CA ASN A 6 16.84 -9.33 1.36
C ASN A 6 16.94 -8.07 2.21
N PHE A 7 17.80 -8.08 3.21
CA PHE A 7 18.03 -6.91 4.06
C PHE A 7 18.66 -5.75 3.27
N GLU A 8 19.67 -6.03 2.46
CA GLU A 8 20.31 -5.01 1.63
C GLU A 8 19.35 -4.44 0.60
N HIS A 9 18.55 -5.30 -0.03
CA HIS A 9 17.53 -4.86 -0.98
C HIS A 9 16.50 -3.95 -0.31
N GLN A 10 16.03 -4.31 0.89
CA GLN A 10 15.11 -3.47 1.67
C GLN A 10 15.75 -2.14 2.10
N LYS A 11 17.05 -2.12 2.32
CA LYS A 11 17.78 -0.89 2.67
C LYS A 11 17.86 0.09 1.50
N ASP A 12 17.99 -0.43 0.28
CA ASP A 12 18.07 0.39 -0.93
C ASP A 12 16.70 0.88 -1.41
N THR A 13 15.63 0.24 -0.94
CA THR A 13 14.25 0.69 -1.17
C THR A 13 13.71 1.36 0.09
N GLY A 14 12.65 2.14 -0.02
CA GLY A 14 12.00 2.75 1.13
C GLY A 14 12.39 4.18 1.41
N GLY A 15 13.15 4.84 0.53
CA GLY A 15 13.36 6.28 0.62
C GLY A 15 12.07 7.05 0.39
N LEU A 16 11.17 6.47 -0.39
CA LEU A 16 9.84 7.00 -0.66
C LEU A 16 8.84 5.85 -0.68
N ILE A 17 7.71 6.03 -0.02
CA ILE A 17 6.62 5.05 -0.08
C ILE A 17 5.33 5.70 -0.57
N GLN A 18 4.54 4.92 -1.28
CA GLN A 18 3.17 5.28 -1.63
C GLN A 18 2.23 4.35 -0.88
N ILE A 19 1.24 4.93 -0.23
CA ILE A 19 0.22 4.20 0.52
C ILE A 19 -1.10 4.38 -0.20
N ILE A 20 -1.76 3.27 -0.51
CA ILE A 20 -3.00 3.26 -1.26
C ILE A 20 -4.03 2.44 -0.48
N PHE A 21 -5.12 3.08 -0.05
CA PHE A 21 -6.26 2.38 0.51
C PHE A 21 -7.28 2.14 -0.58
N ILE A 22 -7.81 0.93 -0.63
CA ILE A 22 -8.76 0.49 -1.65
C ILE A 22 -9.95 -0.17 -0.96
N ARG A 23 -11.16 0.24 -1.31
CA ARG A 23 -12.38 -0.47 -0.93
C ARG A 23 -12.90 -1.25 -2.13
N ALA A 24 -13.29 -2.49 -1.90
CA ALA A 24 -13.86 -3.31 -2.96
C ALA A 24 -14.88 -4.30 -2.36
N PRO A 25 -15.95 -4.63 -3.09
CA PRO A 25 -16.88 -5.65 -2.63
C PRO A 25 -16.15 -6.96 -2.32
N LYS A 26 -16.51 -7.60 -1.21
CA LYS A 26 -15.89 -8.87 -0.78
C LYS A 26 -15.98 -9.96 -1.85
N LYS A 27 -17.05 -9.96 -2.64
CA LYS A 27 -17.22 -10.90 -3.76
C LYS A 27 -16.14 -10.79 -4.83
N ASN A 28 -15.44 -9.65 -4.90
CA ASN A 28 -14.39 -9.41 -5.89
C ASN A 28 -12.99 -9.73 -5.37
N HIS A 29 -12.89 -10.26 -4.14
CA HIS A 29 -11.60 -10.53 -3.49
C HIS A 29 -10.66 -11.40 -4.35
N ASP A 30 -11.15 -12.55 -4.82
CA ASP A 30 -10.31 -13.50 -5.57
C ASP A 30 -9.85 -12.92 -6.91
N ALA A 31 -10.74 -12.22 -7.62
CA ALA A 31 -10.41 -11.58 -8.87
C ALA A 31 -9.34 -10.49 -8.68
N LEU A 32 -9.48 -9.67 -7.64
CA LEU A 32 -8.51 -8.63 -7.31
C LEU A 32 -7.17 -9.22 -6.85
N ALA A 33 -7.19 -10.31 -6.09
CA ALA A 33 -5.96 -10.99 -5.68
C ALA A 33 -5.17 -11.51 -6.88
N LYS A 34 -5.86 -12.04 -7.89
CA LYS A 34 -5.24 -12.50 -9.12
C LYS A 34 -4.60 -11.35 -9.90
N ILE A 35 -5.31 -10.25 -10.06
CA ILE A 35 -4.77 -9.04 -10.69
C ILE A 35 -3.57 -8.52 -9.90
N GLY A 36 -3.66 -8.52 -8.58
CA GLY A 36 -2.59 -8.09 -7.69
C GLY A 36 -1.29 -8.86 -7.90
N LYS A 37 -1.38 -10.18 -8.08
CA LYS A 37 -0.19 -10.99 -8.38
C LYS A 37 0.45 -10.63 -9.71
N GLN A 38 -0.37 -10.37 -10.72
CA GLN A 38 0.14 -9.99 -12.05
C GLN A 38 0.78 -8.60 -12.03
N THR A 39 0.21 -7.66 -11.30
CA THR A 39 0.81 -6.33 -11.13
C THR A 39 2.08 -6.38 -10.28
N ASP A 40 2.15 -7.29 -9.33
CA ASP A 40 3.33 -7.48 -8.49
C ASP A 40 4.57 -7.82 -9.31
N ASP A 41 4.42 -8.65 -10.33
CA ASP A 41 5.50 -9.00 -11.26
C ASP A 41 6.03 -7.77 -11.98
N PHE A 42 5.16 -6.89 -12.43
CA PHE A 42 5.54 -5.62 -13.06
C PHE A 42 6.37 -4.76 -12.11
N PHE A 43 5.88 -4.54 -10.90
CA PHE A 43 6.57 -3.70 -9.91
C PHE A 43 7.93 -4.29 -9.52
N ARG A 44 7.98 -5.58 -9.27
CA ARG A 44 9.23 -6.27 -8.93
C ARG A 44 10.27 -6.12 -10.03
N LYS A 45 9.85 -6.27 -11.27
CA LYS A 45 10.72 -6.11 -12.45
C LYS A 45 11.32 -4.71 -12.53
N HIS A 46 10.61 -3.71 -12.03
CA HIS A 46 11.07 -2.32 -12.03
C HIS A 46 11.65 -1.87 -10.67
N GLY A 47 11.99 -2.82 -9.80
CA GLY A 47 12.69 -2.55 -8.55
C GLY A 47 11.83 -1.97 -7.43
N VAL A 48 10.50 -2.07 -7.56
CA VAL A 48 9.56 -1.61 -6.54
C VAL A 48 9.17 -2.77 -5.64
N SER A 49 9.24 -2.57 -4.33
CA SER A 49 8.69 -3.53 -3.37
C SER A 49 7.23 -3.20 -3.13
N LYS A 50 6.35 -4.20 -3.28
CA LYS A 50 4.91 -4.04 -3.10
C LYS A 50 4.44 -4.97 -1.99
N PHE A 51 3.70 -4.42 -1.04
CA PHE A 51 3.09 -5.16 0.06
C PHE A 51 1.59 -4.88 0.08
N VAL A 52 0.79 -5.91 0.29
CA VAL A 52 -0.67 -5.78 0.34
C VAL A 52 -1.17 -6.35 1.67
N TYR A 53 -2.00 -5.58 2.34
CA TYR A 53 -2.59 -5.94 3.63
C TYR A 53 -4.10 -5.76 3.56
N ARG A 54 -4.84 -6.55 4.32
CA ARG A 54 -6.28 -6.39 4.50
C ARG A 54 -6.55 -5.95 5.93
N LEU A 55 -7.46 -5.00 6.08
CA LEU A 55 -7.90 -4.53 7.39
C LEU A 55 -8.57 -5.68 8.16
N ASN A 56 -8.09 -5.95 9.39
CA ASN A 56 -8.63 -7.02 10.22
C ASN A 56 -9.82 -6.59 11.07
N ALA A 57 -9.73 -5.43 11.69
CA ALA A 57 -10.74 -4.95 12.64
C ALA A 57 -11.19 -3.53 12.29
N ARG A 58 -12.45 -3.22 12.57
CA ARG A 58 -13.07 -1.94 12.22
C ARG A 58 -13.45 -1.10 13.43
N GLU A 59 -13.32 -1.65 14.63
CA GLU A 59 -13.59 -0.93 15.86
C GLU A 59 -12.52 0.11 16.16
N ASN A 60 -12.94 1.23 16.72
CA ASN A 60 -12.02 2.20 17.28
C ASN A 60 -11.26 1.56 18.44
N MET A 61 -10.01 1.94 18.61
CA MET A 61 -9.20 1.48 19.74
C MET A 61 -8.86 2.68 20.61
N MET A 62 -9.26 2.64 21.87
CA MET A 62 -9.09 3.79 22.77
C MET A 62 -9.72 5.04 22.17
N ASP A 63 -9.01 6.15 22.10
CA ASP A 63 -9.46 7.39 21.45
C ASP A 63 -9.04 7.47 19.97
N LEU A 64 -8.57 6.36 19.41
CA LEU A 64 -8.10 6.29 18.03
C LEU A 64 -9.23 5.88 17.09
N VAL A 65 -9.41 6.63 16.02
CA VAL A 65 -10.43 6.35 15.01
C VAL A 65 -9.90 5.30 14.04
N ASN A 66 -10.69 4.23 13.83
CA ASN A 66 -10.32 3.20 12.87
C ASN A 66 -10.37 3.74 11.44
N VAL A 67 -9.41 3.35 10.63
CA VAL A 67 -9.28 3.79 9.24
C VAL A 67 -10.55 3.52 8.42
N SER A 68 -11.29 2.46 8.71
CA SER A 68 -12.52 2.11 8.00
C SER A 68 -13.58 3.21 8.07
N LYS A 69 -13.60 3.97 9.15
CA LYS A 69 -14.55 5.08 9.34
C LYS A 69 -14.16 6.30 8.51
N ILE A 70 -12.87 6.57 8.43
CA ILE A 70 -12.34 7.70 7.66
C ILE A 70 -12.58 7.50 6.16
N ILE A 71 -12.40 6.27 5.67
CA ILE A 71 -12.60 5.95 4.26
C ILE A 71 -14.01 5.47 3.94
N SER A 72 -14.93 5.52 4.90
CA SER A 72 -16.35 5.19 4.72
C SER A 72 -16.61 3.78 4.17
N ALA A 73 -15.91 2.80 4.73
CA ALA A 73 -16.06 1.41 4.30
C ALA A 73 -17.43 0.83 4.68
N ASN A 74 -18.05 0.11 3.75
CA ASN A 74 -19.28 -0.63 3.98
C ASN A 74 -18.98 -2.04 4.50
N ASP A 75 -19.98 -2.67 5.13
CA ASP A 75 -19.83 -4.01 5.71
C ASP A 75 -19.56 -5.10 4.67
N ASP A 76 -20.03 -4.90 3.44
CA ASP A 76 -19.83 -5.83 2.33
C ASP A 76 -18.55 -5.59 1.52
N GLU A 77 -17.71 -4.66 1.97
CA GLU A 77 -16.43 -4.33 1.34
C GLU A 77 -15.25 -4.83 2.15
N ASP A 78 -14.21 -5.29 1.44
CA ASP A 78 -12.87 -5.39 2.00
C ASP A 78 -12.19 -4.02 1.94
N VAL A 79 -11.35 -3.74 2.94
CA VAL A 79 -10.45 -2.60 2.94
C VAL A 79 -9.03 -3.13 2.82
N ASN A 80 -8.38 -2.81 1.73
CA ASN A 80 -7.01 -3.23 1.47
C ASN A 80 -6.07 -2.03 1.51
N LEU A 81 -4.86 -2.28 1.97
CA LEU A 81 -3.76 -1.32 1.98
C LEU A 81 -2.65 -1.85 1.11
N GLU A 82 -2.27 -1.09 0.10
CA GLU A 82 -1.06 -1.35 -0.68
C GLU A 82 0.03 -0.37 -0.27
N ILE A 83 1.22 -0.89 -0.06
CA ILE A 83 2.41 -0.09 0.20
C ILE A 83 3.42 -0.37 -0.91
N LEU A 84 3.74 0.66 -1.69
CA LEU A 84 4.75 0.60 -2.75
C LEU A 84 5.99 1.34 -2.27
N SER A 85 7.13 0.67 -2.28
CA SER A 85 8.39 1.22 -1.79
C SER A 85 9.35 1.48 -2.94
N TYR A 86 9.79 2.72 -3.07
CA TYR A 86 10.69 3.20 -4.13
C TYR A 86 11.99 3.70 -3.52
N ARG A 87 13.05 3.76 -4.33
CA ARG A 87 14.33 4.32 -3.90
C ARG A 87 14.24 5.82 -3.65
N ASP A 88 13.60 6.55 -4.58
CA ASP A 88 13.51 8.00 -4.57
C ASP A 88 12.44 8.46 -5.57
N ALA A 89 12.25 9.79 -5.68
CA ALA A 89 11.27 10.38 -6.58
C ALA A 89 11.57 10.11 -8.06
N LYS A 90 12.85 10.04 -8.43
CA LYS A 90 13.25 9.73 -9.80
C LYS A 90 12.83 8.32 -10.18
N HIS A 91 12.98 7.38 -9.26
CA HIS A 91 12.53 5.99 -9.46
C HIS A 91 11.02 5.92 -9.68
N VAL A 92 10.23 6.69 -8.93
CA VAL A 92 8.79 6.79 -9.16
C VAL A 92 8.48 7.24 -10.58
N GLU A 93 9.15 8.29 -11.07
CA GLU A 93 8.96 8.80 -12.43
C GLU A 93 9.30 7.73 -13.49
N GLU A 94 10.39 7.01 -13.30
CA GLU A 94 10.81 5.94 -14.20
C GLU A 94 9.77 4.82 -14.27
N VAL A 95 9.22 4.43 -13.12
CA VAL A 95 8.20 3.38 -13.02
C VAL A 95 6.89 3.84 -13.66
N MET A 96 6.49 5.08 -13.43
CA MET A 96 5.28 5.65 -14.04
C MET A 96 5.38 5.68 -15.57
N LYS A 97 6.53 6.08 -16.11
CA LYS A 97 6.76 6.06 -17.56
C LYS A 97 6.71 4.64 -18.12
N ALA A 98 7.33 3.69 -17.42
CA ALA A 98 7.30 2.28 -17.82
C ALA A 98 5.87 1.74 -17.82
N MET A 99 5.06 2.12 -16.84
CA MET A 99 3.66 1.72 -16.74
C MET A 99 2.83 2.28 -17.88
N GLU A 100 3.01 3.55 -18.22
CA GLU A 100 2.31 4.19 -19.35
C GLU A 100 2.55 3.46 -20.66
N GLY A 101 3.77 2.99 -20.88
CA GLY A 101 4.16 2.27 -22.09
C GLY A 101 3.87 0.77 -22.09
N ASP A 102 3.40 0.22 -20.97
CA ASP A 102 3.16 -1.22 -20.85
C ASP A 102 1.68 -1.53 -21.06
N LYS A 103 1.38 -2.21 -22.17
CA LYS A 103 0.00 -2.56 -22.54
C LYS A 103 -0.66 -3.43 -21.46
N ARG A 104 0.06 -4.44 -20.94
CA ARG A 104 -0.49 -5.36 -19.94
C ARG A 104 -0.75 -4.67 -18.62
N ALA A 105 0.13 -3.78 -18.19
CA ALA A 105 -0.08 -2.98 -16.98
C ALA A 105 -1.34 -2.11 -17.09
N ASN A 106 -1.55 -1.50 -18.26
CA ASN A 106 -2.75 -0.69 -18.50
C ASN A 106 -4.03 -1.54 -18.50
N GLU A 107 -4.00 -2.74 -19.08
CA GLU A 107 -5.13 -3.66 -19.05
C GLU A 107 -5.46 -4.09 -17.62
N LEU A 108 -4.46 -4.44 -16.83
CA LEU A 108 -4.63 -4.85 -15.43
C LEU A 108 -5.22 -3.72 -14.59
N TYR A 109 -4.77 -2.49 -14.82
CA TYR A 109 -5.33 -1.32 -14.15
C TYR A 109 -6.82 -1.16 -14.45
N LYS A 110 -7.21 -1.27 -15.72
CA LYS A 110 -8.62 -1.17 -16.13
C LYS A 110 -9.46 -2.28 -15.51
N GLU A 111 -8.97 -3.52 -15.53
CA GLU A 111 -9.65 -4.65 -14.91
C GLU A 111 -9.85 -4.43 -13.40
N ALA A 112 -8.82 -3.94 -12.71
CA ALA A 112 -8.90 -3.63 -11.29
C ALA A 112 -9.93 -2.55 -11.01
N MET A 113 -9.95 -1.48 -11.79
CA MET A 113 -10.88 -0.37 -11.59
C MET A 113 -12.34 -0.76 -11.76
N GLU A 114 -12.64 -1.80 -12.52
CA GLU A 114 -14.00 -2.35 -12.65
C GLU A 114 -14.45 -3.12 -11.41
N LEU A 115 -13.49 -3.63 -10.62
CA LEU A 115 -13.75 -4.46 -9.43
C LEU A 115 -13.70 -3.66 -8.12
N ILE A 116 -13.06 -2.50 -8.14
CA ILE A 116 -12.90 -1.62 -6.98
C ILE A 116 -14.12 -0.71 -6.89
N THR A 117 -14.54 -0.38 -5.67
CA THR A 117 -15.62 0.59 -5.45
C THR A 117 -15.23 1.95 -6.07
N PRO A 118 -16.04 2.50 -6.98
CA PRO A 118 -15.72 3.77 -7.63
C PRO A 118 -15.47 4.90 -6.63
N GLY A 119 -14.39 5.66 -6.86
CA GLY A 119 -14.02 6.79 -6.02
C GLY A 119 -13.52 6.44 -4.62
N SER A 120 -13.20 5.17 -4.38
CA SER A 120 -12.81 4.71 -3.04
C SER A 120 -11.31 4.75 -2.77
N ILE A 121 -10.49 5.01 -3.78
CA ILE A 121 -9.03 4.96 -3.63
C ILE A 121 -8.56 6.21 -2.89
N VAL A 122 -7.84 5.98 -1.79
CA VAL A 122 -7.20 7.05 -1.01
C VAL A 122 -5.69 6.83 -1.12
N PHE A 123 -4.98 7.88 -1.45
CA PHE A 123 -3.57 7.81 -1.80
C PHE A 123 -2.75 8.78 -0.96
N GLY A 124 -1.55 8.36 -0.59
CA GLY A 124 -0.56 9.22 0.04
C GLY A 124 0.85 8.86 -0.41
N ASP A 125 1.66 9.88 -0.60
CA ASP A 125 3.07 9.78 -0.97
C ASP A 125 3.89 10.31 0.19
N PHE A 126 4.82 9.50 0.71
CA PHE A 126 5.53 9.80 1.95
C PHE A 126 7.03 9.62 1.76
N SER A 127 7.80 10.59 2.22
CA SER A 127 9.25 10.50 2.28
C SER A 127 9.71 10.00 3.64
N LYS A 128 10.75 9.18 3.66
CA LYS A 128 11.32 8.69 4.91
C LYS A 128 11.95 9.86 5.69
N LEU A 129 11.56 9.97 6.96
CA LEU A 129 12.20 10.92 7.87
C LEU A 129 13.37 10.23 8.57
N GLU A 130 14.56 10.78 8.40
CA GLU A 130 15.74 10.25 9.05
C GLU A 130 15.82 10.69 10.52
N LYS A 131 16.28 9.78 11.38
CA LYS A 131 16.63 10.05 12.78
C LYS A 131 15.52 10.63 13.66
N ILE A 132 14.25 10.39 13.33
CA ILE A 132 13.14 10.87 14.15
C ILE A 132 12.49 9.71 14.88
N SER A 133 12.56 9.74 16.22
CA SER A 133 11.95 8.75 17.09
C SER A 133 10.90 9.32 18.03
N TRP A 134 10.68 10.65 18.03
CA TRP A 134 9.78 11.31 18.97
C TRP A 134 8.33 10.83 18.86
N ILE A 135 7.86 10.47 17.67
CA ILE A 135 6.50 9.92 17.46
C ILE A 135 6.36 8.59 18.19
N VAL A 136 7.34 7.71 18.07
CA VAL A 136 7.34 6.41 18.74
C VAL A 136 7.32 6.55 20.25
N VAL A 137 8.13 7.45 20.79
CA VAL A 137 8.18 7.74 22.23
C VAL A 137 6.82 8.23 22.72
N SER A 138 6.20 9.19 22.02
CA SER A 138 4.89 9.73 22.37
C SER A 138 3.81 8.66 22.35
N PHE A 139 3.81 7.80 21.35
CA PHE A 139 2.85 6.71 21.24
C PHE A 139 3.02 5.68 22.37
N SER A 140 4.25 5.32 22.71
CA SER A 140 4.55 4.45 23.84
C SER A 140 4.04 5.03 25.16
N THR A 141 4.19 6.33 25.37
CA THR A 141 3.69 7.04 26.56
C THR A 141 2.16 6.96 26.65
N ILE A 142 1.46 7.15 25.54
CA ILE A 142 -0.01 7.02 25.48
C ILE A 142 -0.44 5.62 25.95
N PHE A 143 0.19 4.57 25.44
CA PHE A 143 -0.15 3.20 25.80
C PHE A 143 0.21 2.85 27.25
N LYS A 144 1.26 3.39 27.78
CA LYS A 144 1.64 3.18 29.20
C LYS A 144 0.66 3.81 30.17
N ASN A 145 0.06 4.94 29.82
CA ASN A 145 -0.87 5.69 30.67
C ASN A 145 -2.33 5.23 30.55
N SER A 146 -2.59 4.29 29.70
CA SER A 146 -3.92 3.70 29.53
C SER A 146 -3.96 2.27 30.04
#